data_c6615fc6b60cc73d0f4b7cd3fbbf3eee
#
_entry.id   c6615fc6b60cc73d0f4b7cd3fbbf3eee
#
_cell.length_a   1.000
_cell.length_b   1.000
_cell.length_c   1.000
_cell.angle_alpha   90.00
_cell.angle_beta   90.00
_cell.angle_gamma   90.00
#
_symmetry.space_group_name_H-M   'P 1'
#
loop_
_entity.id
_entity.type
_entity.pdbx_description
1 polymer ?
#
loop_
_entity_poly.entity_id
_entity_poly.type
_entity_poly.pdbx_seq_one_letter_code
_entity_poly.pdbx_strand_id
1 'polypeptide(L)'
;YELLIPNYHYEDYSRTCLSDYEKQIFLKLLLHPNKFSIGKAISLTQYVLKTQGQEYIPAHPTFRKFANWYKANYFDKWTFLRDGEKALKEDVIPHIKRDTSKIEIGEVLVADGKRLNFQVINPFTGKPCRATLIGFLDWKSTTLVGYEIMIEENTQNIASALRNAILNLGKIPKFVYLDNGKAFRGKYFVGSAKFDEIGLKGIYEKLGIKTVFANPYNARAKVIERFFLEMQESFEKLLPSYIGTNIENKPARLRRNEKFHSEIHQEFVPTIQQTIQMINRWLEYKNSLPCPNDK
;
A
#
# COMPACT_ATOMS: atom_id res chain seq x y z
N TYR A 1 28.08 -34.32 -19.51
CA TYR A 1 27.55 -33.32 -18.56
C TYR A 1 26.05 -33.48 -18.35
N GLU A 2 25.26 -33.92 -19.35
CA GLU A 2 23.81 -34.14 -19.26
C GLU A 2 23.43 -35.27 -18.27
N LEU A 3 24.28 -36.26 -18.08
CA LEU A 3 24.08 -37.37 -17.13
C LEU A 3 24.24 -36.96 -15.63
N LEU A 4 24.78 -35.78 -15.37
CA LEU A 4 24.95 -35.24 -14.01
C LEU A 4 23.86 -34.28 -13.61
N ILE A 5 22.97 -33.90 -14.53
CA ILE A 5 21.79 -33.11 -14.18
C ILE A 5 20.78 -34.07 -13.56
N PRO A 6 20.47 -33.99 -12.27
CA PRO A 6 19.43 -34.82 -11.68
C PRO A 6 18.17 -34.61 -12.51
N ASN A 7 17.62 -35.69 -13.03
CA ASN A 7 16.37 -35.68 -13.77
C ASN A 7 15.18 -35.42 -12.80
N TYR A 8 15.30 -34.37 -12.00
CA TYR A 8 14.20 -33.83 -11.21
C TYR A 8 13.27 -33.11 -12.20
N HIS A 9 12.55 -33.89 -12.96
CA HIS A 9 11.33 -33.37 -13.53
C HIS A 9 10.48 -32.93 -12.36
N TYR A 10 10.21 -31.64 -12.26
CA TYR A 10 9.15 -31.11 -11.40
C TYR A 10 7.79 -31.54 -11.97
N GLU A 11 7.74 -32.80 -12.31
CA GLU A 11 6.65 -33.45 -12.96
C GLU A 11 5.55 -33.69 -11.98
N ASP A 12 4.49 -33.12 -12.34
CA ASP A 12 3.16 -33.65 -12.18
C ASP A 12 2.96 -34.36 -10.84
N TYR A 13 3.12 -33.59 -9.77
CA TYR A 13 2.66 -34.04 -8.46
C TYR A 13 1.14 -34.32 -8.42
N SER A 14 0.44 -34.21 -9.56
CA SER A 14 -0.88 -34.80 -9.77
C SER A 14 -0.85 -36.31 -9.59
N ARG A 15 0.32 -36.94 -9.84
CA ARG A 15 0.62 -38.36 -9.64
C ARG A 15 1.16 -38.68 -8.23
N THR A 16 1.00 -37.79 -7.26
CA THR A 16 1.30 -38.16 -5.87
C THR A 16 0.47 -39.38 -5.47
N CYS A 17 1.04 -40.22 -4.60
CA CYS A 17 0.37 -41.40 -4.02
C CYS A 17 -0.87 -41.05 -3.19
N LEU A 18 -1.51 -39.88 -3.40
CA LEU A 18 -2.75 -39.47 -2.78
C LEU A 18 -3.93 -39.92 -3.64
N SER A 19 -4.85 -40.65 -3.05
CA SER A 19 -6.14 -40.98 -3.67
C SER A 19 -6.97 -39.70 -3.88
N ASP A 20 -7.95 -39.74 -4.76
CA ASP A 20 -8.81 -38.58 -5.00
C ASP A 20 -9.64 -38.20 -3.76
N TYR A 21 -9.97 -39.17 -2.95
CA TYR A 21 -10.67 -38.96 -1.69
C TYR A 21 -9.77 -38.16 -0.69
N GLU A 22 -8.51 -38.56 -0.52
CA GLU A 22 -7.55 -37.87 0.33
C GLU A 22 -7.28 -36.44 -0.17
N LYS A 23 -7.15 -36.25 -1.48
CA LYS A 23 -7.02 -34.91 -2.10
C LYS A 23 -8.25 -34.05 -1.81
N GLN A 24 -9.47 -34.60 -1.90
CA GLN A 24 -10.69 -33.82 -1.61
C GLN A 24 -10.76 -33.34 -0.17
N ILE A 25 -10.48 -34.24 0.81
CA ILE A 25 -10.48 -33.86 2.24
C ILE A 25 -9.41 -32.81 2.49
N PHE A 26 -8.20 -33.04 1.96
CA PHE A 26 -7.09 -32.12 2.15
C PHE A 26 -7.35 -30.75 1.53
N LEU A 27 -7.86 -30.69 0.30
CA LEU A 27 -8.18 -29.45 -0.37
C LEU A 27 -9.28 -28.64 0.33
N LYS A 28 -10.29 -29.32 0.90
CA LYS A 28 -11.31 -28.62 1.73
C LYS A 28 -10.70 -27.87 2.91
N LEU A 29 -9.71 -28.47 3.56
CA LEU A 29 -9.01 -27.84 4.70
C LEU A 29 -7.95 -26.83 4.24
N LEU A 30 -7.20 -27.17 3.20
CA LEU A 30 -6.13 -26.34 2.65
C LEU A 30 -6.65 -25.02 2.07
N LEU A 31 -7.78 -25.06 1.35
CA LEU A 31 -8.40 -23.92 0.69
C LEU A 31 -9.47 -23.22 1.55
N HIS A 32 -9.56 -23.58 2.82
CA HIS A 32 -10.55 -23.00 3.72
C HIS A 32 -10.32 -21.49 3.91
N PRO A 33 -11.39 -20.66 3.92
CA PRO A 33 -11.29 -19.20 4.09
C PRO A 33 -10.58 -18.77 5.39
N ASN A 34 -10.60 -19.60 6.43
CA ASN A 34 -9.88 -19.35 7.68
C ASN A 34 -8.35 -19.55 7.57
N LYS A 35 -7.85 -19.86 6.37
CA LYS A 35 -6.40 -19.89 6.05
C LYS A 35 -5.55 -20.79 6.94
N PHE A 36 -5.98 -22.04 7.16
CA PHE A 36 -5.15 -22.99 7.88
C PHE A 36 -3.74 -23.04 7.28
N SER A 37 -2.72 -23.11 8.13
CA SER A 37 -1.37 -23.39 7.65
C SER A 37 -1.31 -24.77 6.98
N ILE A 38 -0.43 -24.94 6.01
CA ILE A 38 -0.28 -26.22 5.29
C ILE A 38 -0.07 -27.36 6.29
N GLY A 39 0.79 -27.17 7.29
CA GLY A 39 1.03 -28.18 8.32
C GLY A 39 -0.23 -28.54 9.13
N LYS A 40 -1.04 -27.53 9.51
CA LYS A 40 -2.28 -27.77 10.24
C LYS A 40 -3.33 -28.47 9.37
N ALA A 41 -3.48 -28.07 8.11
CA ALA A 41 -4.36 -28.74 7.17
C ALA A 41 -3.99 -30.22 6.99
N ILE A 42 -2.68 -30.53 6.89
CA ILE A 42 -2.19 -31.91 6.81
C ILE A 42 -2.56 -32.69 8.08
N SER A 43 -2.24 -32.16 9.26
CA SER A 43 -2.53 -32.83 10.53
C SER A 43 -4.02 -33.13 10.70
N LEU A 44 -4.88 -32.17 10.34
CA LEU A 44 -6.34 -32.35 10.38
C LEU A 44 -6.81 -33.39 9.36
N THR A 45 -6.26 -33.41 8.15
CA THR A 45 -6.56 -34.43 7.14
C THR A 45 -6.19 -35.82 7.64
N GLN A 46 -4.98 -35.99 8.16
CA GLN A 46 -4.53 -37.26 8.69
C GLN A 46 -5.41 -37.73 9.88
N TYR A 47 -5.84 -36.82 10.74
CA TYR A 47 -6.75 -37.10 11.80
C TYR A 47 -8.11 -37.61 11.27
N VAL A 48 -8.70 -36.94 10.28
CA VAL A 48 -9.98 -37.33 9.67
C VAL A 48 -9.86 -38.72 9.03
N LEU A 49 -8.80 -38.98 8.25
CA LEU A 49 -8.56 -40.27 7.61
C LEU A 49 -8.44 -41.40 8.66
N LYS A 50 -7.74 -41.14 9.77
CA LYS A 50 -7.61 -42.10 10.88
C LYS A 50 -8.95 -42.39 11.55
N THR A 51 -9.76 -41.37 11.79
CA THR A 51 -11.09 -41.58 12.44
C THR A 51 -12.06 -42.31 11.53
N GLN A 52 -11.84 -42.32 10.22
CA GLN A 52 -12.62 -43.06 9.24
C GLN A 52 -12.13 -44.50 9.02
N GLY A 53 -11.12 -44.93 9.79
CA GLY A 53 -10.62 -46.29 9.72
C GLY A 53 -9.73 -46.63 8.53
N GLN A 54 -9.12 -45.58 7.88
CA GLN A 54 -8.21 -45.83 6.77
C GLN A 54 -6.91 -46.47 7.29
N GLU A 55 -6.56 -47.66 6.76
CA GLU A 55 -5.40 -48.44 7.21
C GLU A 55 -4.07 -47.74 6.85
N TYR A 56 -3.99 -47.16 5.64
CA TYR A 56 -2.82 -46.43 5.20
C TYR A 56 -3.08 -44.94 5.15
N ILE A 57 -2.29 -44.16 5.87
CA ILE A 57 -2.36 -42.70 5.90
C ILE A 57 -1.07 -42.16 5.30
N PRO A 58 -1.16 -41.39 4.20
CA PRO A 58 0.02 -40.80 3.55
C PRO A 58 0.82 -39.90 4.52
N ALA A 59 2.13 -39.94 4.36
CA ALA A 59 3.06 -39.16 5.17
C ALA A 59 2.93 -37.65 4.95
N HIS A 60 3.25 -36.86 5.96
CA HIS A 60 3.23 -35.39 5.90
C HIS A 60 3.96 -34.78 4.68
N PRO A 61 5.16 -35.25 4.26
CA PRO A 61 5.82 -34.73 3.09
C PRO A 61 5.03 -34.89 1.79
N THR A 62 4.27 -35.98 1.64
CA THR A 62 3.44 -36.27 0.46
C THR A 62 2.36 -35.20 0.28
N PHE A 63 1.62 -34.89 1.34
CA PHE A 63 0.63 -33.82 1.34
C PHE A 63 1.27 -32.45 1.09
N ARG A 64 2.45 -32.17 1.67
CA ARG A 64 3.15 -30.91 1.49
C ARG A 64 3.59 -30.71 0.04
N LYS A 65 4.12 -31.75 -0.61
CA LYS A 65 4.47 -31.71 -2.05
C LYS A 65 3.24 -31.41 -2.90
N PHE A 66 2.14 -32.09 -2.64
CA PHE A 66 0.87 -31.85 -3.33
C PHE A 66 0.36 -30.41 -3.10
N ALA A 67 0.40 -29.88 -1.88
CA ALA A 67 0.00 -28.51 -1.59
C ALA A 67 0.82 -27.47 -2.37
N ASN A 68 2.14 -27.64 -2.42
CA ASN A 68 3.04 -26.75 -3.16
C ASN A 68 2.78 -26.80 -4.67
N TRP A 69 2.60 -28.03 -5.21
CA TRP A 69 2.23 -28.21 -6.60
C TRP A 69 0.86 -27.56 -6.91
N TYR A 70 -0.15 -27.81 -6.07
CA TYR A 70 -1.47 -27.21 -6.24
C TYR A 70 -1.42 -25.68 -6.24
N LYS A 71 -0.67 -25.10 -5.31
CA LYS A 71 -0.48 -23.66 -5.24
C LYS A 71 0.20 -23.10 -6.50
N ALA A 72 1.19 -23.81 -7.04
CA ALA A 72 1.91 -23.37 -8.24
C ALA A 72 1.06 -23.44 -9.51
N ASN A 73 0.24 -24.51 -9.65
CA ASN A 73 -0.55 -24.75 -10.87
C ASN A 73 -1.96 -24.14 -10.84
N TYR A 74 -2.51 -23.89 -9.66
CA TYR A 74 -3.85 -23.35 -9.46
C TYR A 74 -3.82 -22.14 -8.51
N PHE A 75 -2.91 -21.22 -8.77
CA PHE A 75 -2.69 -20.05 -7.92
C PHE A 75 -3.91 -19.13 -7.88
N ASP A 76 -4.67 -19.05 -8.96
CA ASP A 76 -5.95 -18.37 -9.06
C ASP A 76 -7.00 -18.93 -8.07
N LYS A 77 -7.19 -20.26 -8.09
CA LYS A 77 -8.11 -20.94 -7.17
C LYS A 77 -7.62 -20.88 -5.73
N TRP A 78 -6.30 -21.03 -5.52
CA TRP A 78 -5.67 -20.87 -4.21
C TRP A 78 -5.97 -19.50 -3.61
N THR A 79 -5.71 -18.44 -4.37
CA THR A 79 -5.89 -17.05 -3.93
C THR A 79 -7.38 -16.74 -3.74
N PHE A 80 -8.22 -17.10 -4.71
CA PHE A 80 -9.66 -16.81 -4.62
C PHE A 80 -10.32 -17.45 -3.39
N LEU A 81 -10.09 -18.74 -3.16
CA LEU A 81 -10.76 -19.48 -2.09
C LEU A 81 -10.23 -19.12 -0.69
N ARG A 82 -8.96 -18.77 -0.58
CA ARG A 82 -8.35 -18.41 0.69
C ARG A 82 -8.43 -16.91 1.00
N ASP A 83 -8.15 -16.08 0.01
CA ASP A 83 -7.91 -14.65 0.19
C ASP A 83 -9.04 -13.79 -0.38
N GLY A 84 -9.91 -14.38 -1.21
CA GLY A 84 -11.11 -13.76 -1.75
C GLY A 84 -10.89 -13.05 -3.08
N GLU A 85 -11.99 -12.48 -3.60
CA GLU A 85 -12.02 -11.83 -4.92
C GLU A 85 -11.07 -10.64 -5.04
N LYS A 86 -10.90 -9.88 -3.96
CA LYS A 86 -10.00 -8.73 -3.94
C LYS A 86 -8.56 -9.16 -4.20
N ALA A 87 -8.07 -10.17 -3.47
CA ALA A 87 -6.73 -10.71 -3.65
C ALA A 87 -6.54 -11.33 -5.04
N LEU A 88 -7.56 -12.02 -5.57
CA LEU A 88 -7.53 -12.53 -6.95
C LEU A 88 -7.31 -11.40 -7.96
N LYS A 89 -8.04 -10.28 -7.82
CA LYS A 89 -7.88 -9.11 -8.68
C LYS A 89 -6.51 -8.44 -8.51
N GLU A 90 -5.98 -8.41 -7.30
CA GLU A 90 -4.72 -7.74 -7.00
C GLU A 90 -3.48 -8.57 -7.35
N ASP A 91 -3.50 -9.88 -7.15
CA ASP A 91 -2.33 -10.75 -7.23
C ASP A 91 -2.26 -11.64 -8.46
N VAL A 92 -3.41 -11.95 -9.07
CA VAL A 92 -3.50 -12.94 -10.16
C VAL A 92 -3.87 -12.31 -11.49
N ILE A 93 -4.86 -11.39 -11.51
CA ILE A 93 -5.33 -10.80 -12.77
C ILE A 93 -4.28 -9.85 -13.33
N PRO A 94 -3.86 -10.02 -14.59
CA PRO A 94 -2.92 -9.12 -15.24
C PRO A 94 -3.43 -7.67 -15.25
N HIS A 95 -2.55 -6.73 -14.92
CA HIS A 95 -2.87 -5.31 -14.95
C HIS A 95 -2.37 -4.66 -16.23
N ILE A 96 -3.18 -3.77 -16.79
CA ILE A 96 -2.77 -2.91 -17.89
C ILE A 96 -1.74 -1.93 -17.36
N LYS A 97 -0.51 -1.97 -17.91
CA LYS A 97 0.49 -0.94 -17.66
C LYS A 97 -0.02 0.39 -18.22
N ARG A 98 -0.04 1.42 -17.39
CA ARG A 98 -0.42 2.76 -17.84
C ARG A 98 0.71 3.36 -18.65
N ASP A 99 0.38 3.82 -19.83
CA ASP A 99 1.30 4.57 -20.69
C ASP A 99 1.32 6.03 -20.23
N THR A 100 2.41 6.43 -19.59
CA THR A 100 2.64 7.81 -19.15
C THR A 100 3.34 8.67 -20.21
N SER A 101 3.72 8.08 -21.36
CA SER A 101 4.43 8.82 -22.43
C SER A 101 3.58 9.97 -23.00
N LYS A 102 2.26 9.79 -23.00
CA LYS A 102 1.28 10.78 -23.54
C LYS A 102 0.88 11.86 -22.53
N ILE A 103 1.37 11.79 -21.29
CA ILE A 103 1.06 12.77 -20.26
C ILE A 103 2.19 13.78 -20.18
N GLU A 104 1.87 15.07 -20.14
CA GLU A 104 2.83 16.15 -19.92
C GLU A 104 3.06 16.37 -18.41
N ILE A 105 4.24 16.93 -18.07
CA ILE A 105 4.55 17.32 -16.68
C ILE A 105 3.52 18.35 -16.22
N GLY A 106 2.93 18.11 -15.03
CA GLY A 106 1.92 18.97 -14.43
C GLY A 106 0.55 18.92 -15.10
N GLU A 107 0.29 17.97 -16.00
CA GLU A 107 -1.01 17.78 -16.62
C GLU A 107 -1.98 17.00 -15.68
N VAL A 108 -1.47 15.99 -15.01
CA VAL A 108 -2.25 15.13 -14.11
C VAL A 108 -1.60 15.10 -12.74
N LEU A 109 -2.28 15.56 -11.72
CA LEU A 109 -1.86 15.43 -10.33
C LEU A 109 -2.60 14.28 -9.64
N VAL A 110 -1.89 13.54 -8.82
CA VAL A 110 -2.46 12.52 -7.92
C VAL A 110 -2.41 13.07 -6.51
N ALA A 111 -3.53 13.09 -5.81
CA ALA A 111 -3.59 13.58 -4.44
C ALA A 111 -3.99 12.48 -3.45
N ASP A 112 -3.31 12.47 -2.32
CA ASP A 112 -3.61 11.56 -1.21
C ASP A 112 -3.08 12.13 0.11
N GLY A 113 -3.63 11.59 1.23
CA GLY A 113 -3.22 11.92 2.58
C GLY A 113 -2.41 10.80 3.22
N LYS A 114 -1.27 11.13 3.79
CA LYS A 114 -0.44 10.20 4.56
C LYS A 114 -0.32 10.64 6.00
N ARG A 115 -0.70 9.79 6.93
CA ARG A 115 -0.35 9.98 8.34
C ARG A 115 1.13 9.70 8.53
N LEU A 116 1.89 10.70 9.00
CA LEU A 116 3.32 10.59 9.21
C LEU A 116 3.63 9.53 10.30
N ASN A 117 4.70 8.77 10.12
CA ASN A 117 5.11 7.71 11.04
C ASN A 117 6.12 8.19 12.08
N PHE A 118 6.23 9.49 12.27
CA PHE A 118 6.99 10.14 13.32
C PHE A 118 6.14 11.21 14.00
N GLN A 119 6.60 11.65 15.16
CA GLN A 119 5.92 12.67 15.95
C GLN A 119 6.43 14.07 15.60
N VAL A 120 5.52 15.04 15.65
CA VAL A 120 5.80 16.48 15.57
C VAL A 120 5.22 17.18 16.80
N ILE A 121 5.73 18.35 17.12
CA ILE A 121 5.13 19.17 18.19
C ILE A 121 3.85 19.81 17.66
N ASN A 122 2.74 19.55 18.35
CA ASN A 122 1.46 20.21 18.10
C ASN A 122 1.58 21.71 18.46
N PRO A 123 1.38 22.63 17.52
CA PRO A 123 1.56 24.07 17.78
C PRO A 123 0.56 24.65 18.77
N PHE A 124 -0.58 23.97 19.00
CA PHE A 124 -1.63 24.45 19.90
C PHE A 124 -1.47 23.92 21.32
N THR A 125 -0.96 22.70 21.48
CA THR A 125 -0.86 22.04 22.80
C THR A 125 0.56 21.91 23.31
N GLY A 126 1.57 22.13 22.47
CA GLY A 126 2.98 21.93 22.79
C GLY A 126 3.39 20.45 22.98
N LYS A 127 2.45 19.51 22.78
CA LYS A 127 2.71 18.07 23.02
C LYS A 127 3.03 17.34 21.71
N PRO A 128 3.83 16.26 21.76
CA PRO A 128 4.08 15.42 20.61
C PRO A 128 2.78 14.79 20.08
N CYS A 129 2.56 14.83 18.77
CA CYS A 129 1.43 14.21 18.11
C CYS A 129 1.82 13.71 16.72
N ARG A 130 0.96 12.91 16.08
CA ARG A 130 1.13 12.53 14.68
C ARG A 130 0.37 13.51 13.79
N ALA A 131 1.08 14.08 12.83
CA ALA A 131 0.48 14.92 11.79
C ALA A 131 0.12 14.09 10.54
N THR A 132 -0.72 14.67 9.69
CA THR A 132 -1.05 14.17 8.35
C THR A 132 -0.42 15.09 7.31
N LEU A 133 0.24 14.51 6.32
CA LEU A 133 0.70 15.20 5.12
C LEU A 133 -0.34 14.98 4.03
N ILE A 134 -0.87 16.05 3.46
CA ILE A 134 -1.62 16.01 2.21
C ILE A 134 -0.67 16.38 1.09
N GLY A 135 -0.58 15.52 0.05
CA GLY A 135 0.32 15.73 -1.05
C GLY A 135 -0.36 15.70 -2.41
N PHE A 136 0.12 16.54 -3.32
CA PHE A 136 -0.18 16.52 -4.76
C PHE A 136 1.09 16.13 -5.50
N LEU A 137 1.06 14.98 -6.13
CA LEU A 137 2.17 14.40 -6.89
C LEU A 137 1.88 14.53 -8.39
N ASP A 138 2.83 15.06 -9.15
CA ASP A 138 2.75 15.02 -10.60
C ASP A 138 2.96 13.60 -11.11
N TRP A 139 2.00 13.11 -11.90
CA TRP A 139 2.03 11.72 -12.36
C TRP A 139 3.16 11.42 -13.32
N LYS A 140 3.51 12.38 -14.18
CA LYS A 140 4.56 12.20 -15.19
C LYS A 140 5.94 12.14 -14.57
N SER A 141 6.29 13.15 -13.77
CA SER A 141 7.61 13.24 -13.14
C SER A 141 7.74 12.42 -11.83
N THR A 142 6.63 11.94 -11.26
CA THR A 142 6.57 11.31 -9.94
C THR A 142 7.10 12.20 -8.81
N THR A 143 7.08 13.50 -9.00
CA THR A 143 7.54 14.52 -8.05
C THR A 143 6.37 15.05 -7.22
N LEU A 144 6.58 15.21 -5.91
CA LEU A 144 5.64 15.88 -5.02
C LEU A 144 5.73 17.39 -5.26
N VAL A 145 4.74 17.94 -5.95
CA VAL A 145 4.75 19.35 -6.41
C VAL A 145 4.07 20.30 -5.44
N GLY A 146 3.22 19.77 -4.55
CA GLY A 146 2.61 20.58 -3.51
C GLY A 146 2.20 19.71 -2.33
N TYR A 147 2.37 20.20 -1.12
CA TYR A 147 1.95 19.50 0.09
C TYR A 147 1.64 20.49 1.21
N GLU A 148 0.93 19.97 2.21
CA GLU A 148 0.66 20.67 3.47
C GLU A 148 0.73 19.65 4.63
N ILE A 149 1.15 20.13 5.81
CA ILE A 149 1.20 19.30 7.03
C ILE A 149 0.15 19.85 8.01
N MET A 150 -0.70 18.95 8.50
CA MET A 150 -1.80 19.31 9.38
C MET A 150 -1.92 18.33 10.53
N ILE A 151 -2.43 18.82 11.65
CA ILE A 151 -2.77 17.98 12.81
C ILE A 151 -4.12 17.30 12.58
N GLU A 152 -5.08 18.02 12.03
CA GLU A 152 -6.42 17.53 11.68
C GLU A 152 -6.71 17.82 10.22
N GLU A 153 -7.28 16.83 9.52
CA GLU A 153 -7.65 17.01 8.13
C GLU A 153 -8.77 18.03 7.98
N ASN A 154 -8.50 19.07 7.22
CA ASN A 154 -9.51 20.06 6.86
C ASN A 154 -9.38 20.48 5.39
N THR A 155 -10.45 21.03 4.88
CA THR A 155 -10.58 21.43 3.47
C THR A 155 -9.63 22.58 3.10
N GLN A 156 -9.32 23.48 4.05
CA GLN A 156 -8.43 24.62 3.80
C GLN A 156 -6.99 24.17 3.54
N ASN A 157 -6.52 23.17 4.28
CA ASN A 157 -5.16 22.63 4.10
C ASN A 157 -5.01 21.89 2.78
N ILE A 158 -6.07 21.20 2.32
CA ILE A 158 -6.08 20.59 0.99
C ILE A 158 -6.03 21.66 -0.10
N ALA A 159 -6.77 22.76 0.07
CA ALA A 159 -6.74 23.90 -0.85
C ALA A 159 -5.36 24.58 -0.87
N SER A 160 -4.71 24.71 0.32
CA SER A 160 -3.34 25.23 0.43
C SER A 160 -2.34 24.35 -0.30
N ALA A 161 -2.42 23.03 -0.13
CA ALA A 161 -1.56 22.08 -0.83
C ALA A 161 -1.73 22.15 -2.36
N LEU A 162 -2.98 22.25 -2.84
CA LEU A 162 -3.27 22.44 -4.28
C LEU A 162 -2.72 23.76 -4.79
N ARG A 163 -2.91 24.85 -4.04
CA ARG A 163 -2.34 26.17 -4.39
C ARG A 163 -0.82 26.09 -4.51
N ASN A 164 -0.14 25.47 -3.55
CA ASN A 164 1.30 25.28 -3.57
C ASN A 164 1.73 24.46 -4.80
N ALA A 165 0.99 23.41 -5.15
CA ALA A 165 1.25 22.62 -6.35
C ALA A 165 1.15 23.45 -7.63
N ILE A 166 0.12 24.28 -7.78
CA ILE A 166 -0.08 25.16 -8.94
C ILE A 166 1.04 26.20 -9.04
N LEU A 167 1.43 26.80 -7.91
CA LEU A 167 2.50 27.80 -7.88
C LEU A 167 3.87 27.18 -8.24
N ASN A 168 4.18 26.01 -7.71
CA ASN A 168 5.44 25.31 -7.99
C ASN A 168 5.52 24.82 -9.45
N LEU A 169 4.39 24.43 -10.04
CA LEU A 169 4.31 24.03 -11.45
C LEU A 169 4.28 25.21 -12.42
N GLY A 170 3.87 26.40 -11.97
CA GLY A 170 3.62 27.56 -12.81
C GLY A 170 2.42 27.40 -13.75
N LYS A 171 1.59 26.36 -13.58
CA LYS A 171 0.40 26.09 -14.38
C LYS A 171 -0.68 25.35 -13.61
N ILE A 172 -1.93 25.49 -14.07
CA ILE A 172 -3.07 24.76 -13.54
C ILE A 172 -3.11 23.36 -14.18
N PRO A 173 -3.23 22.27 -13.41
CA PRO A 173 -3.34 20.92 -13.95
C PRO A 173 -4.68 20.73 -14.68
N LYS A 174 -4.70 19.91 -15.72
CA LYS A 174 -5.94 19.56 -16.44
C LYS A 174 -6.79 18.57 -15.63
N PHE A 175 -6.10 17.65 -14.93
CA PHE A 175 -6.75 16.57 -14.16
C PHE A 175 -6.17 16.46 -12.76
N VAL A 176 -7.06 16.16 -11.80
CA VAL A 176 -6.66 15.74 -10.45
C VAL A 176 -7.29 14.38 -10.17
N TYR A 177 -6.45 13.39 -9.90
CA TYR A 177 -6.84 12.05 -9.52
C TYR A 177 -6.86 11.93 -7.99
N LEU A 178 -8.04 11.66 -7.44
CA LEU A 178 -8.33 11.71 -6.01
C LEU A 178 -8.69 10.33 -5.47
N ASP A 179 -8.38 10.10 -4.19
CA ASP A 179 -9.03 9.02 -3.47
C ASP A 179 -10.49 9.35 -3.13
N ASN A 180 -11.26 8.31 -2.83
CA ASN A 180 -12.64 8.45 -2.37
C ASN A 180 -12.76 9.02 -0.93
N GLY A 181 -11.70 9.54 -0.35
CA GLY A 181 -11.68 10.16 0.97
C GLY A 181 -12.68 11.33 1.08
N LYS A 182 -13.40 11.40 2.20
CA LYS A 182 -14.43 12.44 2.44
C LYS A 182 -13.89 13.86 2.31
N ALA A 183 -12.64 14.10 2.74
CA ALA A 183 -12.02 15.42 2.71
C ALA A 183 -11.81 15.92 1.26
N PHE A 184 -11.38 15.04 0.35
CA PHE A 184 -11.18 15.38 -1.06
C PHE A 184 -12.48 15.51 -1.86
N ARG A 185 -13.55 14.83 -1.40
CA ARG A 185 -14.91 14.89 -2.00
C ARG A 185 -15.77 15.98 -1.40
N GLY A 186 -15.23 16.79 -0.50
CA GLY A 186 -15.98 17.85 0.14
C GLY A 186 -16.62 18.82 -0.88
N LYS A 187 -17.81 19.32 -0.56
CA LYS A 187 -18.57 20.27 -1.40
C LYS A 187 -17.76 21.48 -1.82
N TYR A 188 -16.77 21.87 -1.03
CA TYR A 188 -15.86 22.98 -1.31
C TYR A 188 -15.00 22.75 -2.56
N PHE A 189 -14.62 21.50 -2.83
CA PHE A 189 -13.80 21.15 -3.99
C PHE A 189 -14.60 20.78 -5.22
N VAL A 190 -15.57 19.88 -5.05
CA VAL A 190 -16.33 19.27 -6.14
C VAL A 190 -17.58 20.08 -6.49
N GLY A 191 -18.02 20.96 -5.58
CA GLY A 191 -19.31 21.63 -5.71
C GLY A 191 -20.49 20.76 -5.22
N SER A 192 -21.70 21.24 -5.39
CA SER A 192 -22.93 20.53 -5.04
C SER A 192 -23.95 20.76 -6.14
N ALA A 193 -24.55 19.69 -6.64
CA ALA A 193 -25.59 19.76 -7.66
C ALA A 193 -26.78 20.68 -7.27
N LYS A 194 -27.05 20.83 -5.97
CA LYS A 194 -28.08 21.77 -5.48
C LYS A 194 -27.65 23.25 -5.52
N PHE A 195 -26.36 23.55 -5.71
CA PHE A 195 -25.81 24.90 -5.80
C PHE A 195 -25.42 25.29 -7.24
N ASP A 196 -25.49 24.36 -8.20
CA ASP A 196 -25.23 24.68 -9.62
C ASP A 196 -26.24 25.72 -10.15
N GLU A 197 -27.48 25.68 -9.67
CA GLU A 197 -28.52 26.68 -9.98
C GLU A 197 -28.20 28.09 -9.42
N ILE A 198 -27.35 28.17 -8.37
CA ILE A 198 -26.95 29.41 -7.69
C ILE A 198 -25.52 29.86 -8.15
N GLY A 199 -24.86 29.12 -9.05
CA GLY A 199 -23.54 29.46 -9.57
C GLY A 199 -22.37 29.23 -8.61
N LEU A 200 -22.56 28.46 -7.53
CA LEU A 200 -21.49 28.06 -6.58
C LEU A 200 -20.78 26.81 -7.05
N LYS A 201 -19.84 26.99 -7.96
CA LYS A 201 -18.95 25.93 -8.43
C LYS A 201 -17.88 25.61 -7.41
N GLY A 202 -17.48 24.34 -7.32
CA GLY A 202 -16.34 23.92 -6.51
C GLY A 202 -15.01 24.51 -7.00
N ILE A 203 -13.98 24.47 -6.17
CA ILE A 203 -12.65 24.98 -6.52
C ILE A 203 -12.12 24.36 -7.81
N TYR A 204 -12.24 23.05 -7.98
CA TYR A 204 -11.74 22.36 -9.18
C TYR A 204 -12.43 22.88 -10.44
N GLU A 205 -13.74 23.04 -10.41
CA GLU A 205 -14.49 23.52 -11.55
C GLU A 205 -14.17 24.99 -11.87
N LYS A 206 -14.02 25.84 -10.84
CA LYS A 206 -13.62 27.25 -11.01
C LYS A 206 -12.24 27.41 -11.65
N LEU A 207 -11.34 26.45 -11.39
CA LEU A 207 -10.00 26.39 -11.97
C LEU A 207 -9.96 25.62 -13.30
N GLY A 208 -11.09 25.10 -13.80
CA GLY A 208 -11.14 24.28 -15.00
C GLY A 208 -10.49 22.90 -14.86
N ILE A 209 -10.30 22.42 -13.63
CA ILE A 209 -9.67 21.12 -13.31
C ILE A 209 -10.73 20.03 -13.36
N LYS A 210 -10.47 18.99 -14.16
CA LYS A 210 -11.32 17.78 -14.17
C LYS A 210 -10.88 16.83 -13.06
N THR A 211 -11.84 16.38 -12.25
CA THR A 211 -11.59 15.43 -11.18
C THR A 211 -11.89 14.00 -11.61
N VAL A 212 -10.98 13.08 -11.30
CA VAL A 212 -11.14 11.65 -11.50
C VAL A 212 -11.02 10.95 -10.15
N PHE A 213 -12.05 10.24 -9.73
CA PHE A 213 -12.02 9.49 -8.48
C PHE A 213 -11.51 8.06 -8.72
N ALA A 214 -10.63 7.59 -7.83
CA ALA A 214 -10.17 6.22 -7.86
C ALA A 214 -11.35 5.25 -7.70
N ASN A 215 -11.36 4.18 -8.49
CA ASN A 215 -12.31 3.09 -8.22
C ASN A 215 -11.99 2.48 -6.85
N PRO A 216 -13.01 2.19 -6.02
CA PRO A 216 -12.80 1.51 -4.75
C PRO A 216 -11.99 0.22 -4.96
N TYR A 217 -11.08 -0.07 -4.04
CA TYR A 217 -10.25 -1.27 -4.04
C TYR A 217 -9.24 -1.41 -5.20
N ASN A 218 -8.88 -0.32 -5.89
CA ASN A 218 -7.83 -0.32 -6.89
C ASN A 218 -6.59 0.45 -6.38
N ALA A 219 -5.98 -0.05 -5.30
CA ALA A 219 -4.81 0.55 -4.65
C ALA A 219 -3.60 0.69 -5.60
N ARG A 220 -3.40 -0.30 -6.51
CA ARG A 220 -2.29 -0.27 -7.49
C ARG A 220 -2.37 0.89 -8.50
N ALA A 221 -3.49 1.58 -8.53
CA ALA A 221 -3.67 2.75 -9.39
C ALA A 221 -2.93 4.00 -8.88
N LYS A 222 -2.44 4.00 -7.63
CA LYS A 222 -1.91 5.19 -6.97
C LYS A 222 -0.38 5.22 -6.96
N VAL A 223 0.19 6.03 -7.84
CA VAL A 223 1.64 6.30 -7.88
C VAL A 223 2.12 6.95 -6.58
N ILE A 224 1.27 7.77 -5.96
CA ILE A 224 1.59 8.51 -4.72
C ILE A 224 1.83 7.59 -3.52
N GLU A 225 1.18 6.42 -3.45
CA GLU A 225 1.43 5.44 -2.37
C GLU A 225 2.88 4.94 -2.40
N ARG A 226 3.41 4.70 -3.61
CA ARG A 226 4.82 4.30 -3.79
C ARG A 226 5.78 5.40 -3.36
N PHE A 227 5.45 6.64 -3.70
CA PHE A 227 6.21 7.80 -3.23
C PHE A 227 6.22 7.89 -1.70
N PHE A 228 5.08 7.68 -1.06
CA PHE A 228 4.98 7.70 0.39
C PHE A 228 5.74 6.54 1.07
N LEU A 229 5.80 5.37 0.45
CA LEU A 229 6.65 4.27 0.94
C LEU A 229 8.14 4.65 0.87
N GLU A 230 8.58 5.25 -0.22
CA GLU A 230 9.95 5.72 -0.37
C GLU A 230 10.29 6.83 0.64
N MET A 231 9.37 7.78 0.85
CA MET A 231 9.51 8.80 1.88
C MET A 231 9.66 8.18 3.27
N GLN A 232 8.91 7.14 3.58
CA GLN A 232 9.03 6.43 4.84
C GLN A 232 10.41 5.79 5.00
N GLU A 233 10.90 5.09 3.97
CA GLU A 233 12.17 4.36 4.04
C GLU A 233 13.39 5.29 4.07
N SER A 234 13.39 6.34 3.26
CA SER A 234 14.56 7.19 3.05
C SER A 234 14.55 8.49 3.86
N PHE A 235 13.44 8.85 4.51
CA PHE A 235 13.32 10.07 5.30
C PHE A 235 12.76 9.80 6.71
N GLU A 236 11.52 9.27 6.83
CA GLU A 236 10.86 9.18 8.15
C GLU A 236 11.64 8.31 9.14
N LYS A 237 12.21 7.19 8.67
CA LYS A 237 13.01 6.27 9.50
C LYS A 237 14.30 6.87 10.04
N LEU A 238 14.80 7.95 9.44
CA LEU A 238 16.00 8.65 9.92
C LEU A 238 15.72 9.56 11.12
N LEU A 239 14.44 9.88 11.35
CA LEU A 239 14.07 10.83 12.40
C LEU A 239 14.07 10.17 13.79
N PRO A 240 14.65 10.82 14.81
CA PRO A 240 14.58 10.32 16.19
C PRO A 240 13.16 10.14 16.71
N SER A 241 12.21 10.96 16.25
CA SER A 241 10.79 10.87 16.61
C SER A 241 9.98 9.84 15.81
N TYR A 242 10.63 8.97 15.01
CA TYR A 242 9.97 7.90 14.27
C TYR A 242 9.35 6.86 15.22
N ILE A 243 8.08 6.52 15.00
CA ILE A 243 7.32 5.61 15.87
C ILE A 243 6.85 4.33 15.18
N GLY A 244 7.01 4.24 13.85
CA GLY A 244 6.57 3.09 13.05
C GLY A 244 5.11 3.16 12.60
N THR A 245 4.77 2.30 11.65
CA THR A 245 3.41 2.19 11.08
C THR A 245 2.48 1.34 11.94
N ASN A 246 3.00 0.26 12.48
CA ASN A 246 2.28 -0.73 13.29
C ASN A 246 3.19 -1.29 14.39
N ILE A 247 2.67 -2.24 15.17
CA ILE A 247 3.40 -2.85 16.31
C ILE A 247 4.65 -3.59 15.84
N GLU A 248 4.61 -4.25 14.69
CA GLU A 248 5.73 -5.03 14.14
C GLU A 248 6.90 -4.14 13.72
N ASN A 249 6.58 -2.97 13.12
CA ASN A 249 7.56 -1.98 12.63
C ASN A 249 7.92 -0.93 13.66
N LYS A 250 7.54 -1.14 14.92
CA LYS A 250 7.85 -0.24 16.03
C LYS A 250 9.35 -0.26 16.32
N PRO A 251 10.03 0.91 16.44
CA PRO A 251 11.43 0.97 16.82
C PRO A 251 11.73 0.26 18.13
N ALA A 252 12.93 -0.30 18.27
CA ALA A 252 13.33 -1.06 19.45
C ALA A 252 13.11 -0.26 20.75
N ARG A 253 13.56 1.01 20.78
CA ARG A 253 13.40 1.90 21.95
C ARG A 253 11.98 2.06 22.48
N LEU A 254 10.96 1.79 21.63
CA LEU A 254 9.56 1.88 21.98
C LEU A 254 8.93 0.52 22.29
N ARG A 255 9.72 -0.57 22.22
CA ARG A 255 9.26 -1.91 22.57
C ARG A 255 9.27 -2.10 24.08
N ARG A 256 8.35 -2.92 24.56
CA ARG A 256 8.28 -3.25 26.00
C ARG A 256 9.57 -3.97 26.43
N ASN A 257 10.17 -3.54 27.56
CA ASN A 257 11.40 -4.08 28.15
C ASN A 257 12.71 -3.79 27.41
N GLU A 258 12.72 -2.91 26.41
CA GLU A 258 13.94 -2.49 25.71
C GLU A 258 14.58 -1.25 26.37
N LYS A 259 15.10 -1.42 27.61
CA LYS A 259 15.68 -0.34 28.42
C LYS A 259 16.91 0.27 27.76
N PHE A 260 17.84 -0.55 27.27
CA PHE A 260 19.08 -0.10 26.65
C PHE A 260 18.83 0.90 25.52
N HIS A 261 17.98 0.54 24.57
CA HIS A 261 17.66 1.43 23.44
C HIS A 261 16.93 2.70 23.86
N SER A 262 16.14 2.63 24.94
CA SER A 262 15.45 3.80 25.50
C SER A 262 16.42 4.77 26.19
N GLU A 263 17.40 4.24 26.90
CA GLU A 263 18.39 5.03 27.66
C GLU A 263 19.39 5.77 26.75
N ILE A 264 19.80 5.16 25.62
CA ILE A 264 20.74 5.78 24.67
C ILE A 264 20.05 6.68 23.64
N HIS A 265 18.71 6.64 23.56
CA HIS A 265 17.97 7.41 22.57
C HIS A 265 17.96 8.90 22.92
N GLN A 266 18.49 9.72 22.02
CA GLN A 266 18.33 11.17 22.09
C GLN A 266 17.01 11.56 21.44
N GLU A 267 16.03 11.93 22.26
CA GLU A 267 14.71 12.32 21.76
C GLU A 267 14.80 13.71 21.13
N PHE A 268 14.36 13.80 19.88
CA PHE A 268 14.15 15.06 19.18
C PHE A 268 12.83 14.98 18.44
N VAL A 269 11.88 15.83 18.81
CA VAL A 269 10.57 15.93 18.16
C VAL A 269 10.51 17.28 17.45
N PRO A 270 10.48 17.31 16.10
CA PRO A 270 10.49 18.55 15.35
C PRO A 270 9.14 19.29 15.46
N THR A 271 9.18 20.60 15.34
CA THR A 271 7.99 21.42 15.09
C THR A 271 7.49 21.21 13.65
N ILE A 272 6.26 21.62 13.34
CA ILE A 272 5.73 21.56 11.95
C ILE A 272 6.65 22.33 10.99
N GLN A 273 7.12 23.51 11.39
CA GLN A 273 7.98 24.32 10.55
C GLN A 273 9.35 23.64 10.26
N GLN A 274 9.98 23.05 11.28
CA GLN A 274 11.18 22.24 11.10
C GLN A 274 10.92 21.02 10.21
N THR A 275 9.77 20.38 10.38
CA THR A 275 9.36 19.24 9.53
C THR A 275 9.26 19.65 8.06
N ILE A 276 8.64 20.79 7.76
CA ILE A 276 8.56 21.33 6.39
C ILE A 276 9.97 21.57 5.82
N GLN A 277 10.87 22.18 6.58
CA GLN A 277 12.25 22.41 6.15
C GLN A 277 12.99 21.09 5.86
N MET A 278 12.83 20.08 6.71
CA MET A 278 13.46 18.78 6.50
C MET A 278 12.88 18.04 5.29
N ILE A 279 11.57 18.10 5.09
CA ILE A 279 10.92 17.52 3.91
C ILE A 279 11.39 18.22 2.64
N ASN A 280 11.46 19.55 2.62
CA ASN A 280 11.97 20.29 1.46
C ASN A 280 13.38 19.87 1.08
N ARG A 281 14.30 19.77 2.04
CA ARG A 281 15.68 19.30 1.80
C ARG A 281 15.72 17.87 1.25
N TRP A 282 14.87 16.99 1.79
CA TRP A 282 14.75 15.63 1.27
C TRP A 282 14.17 15.61 -0.15
N LEU A 283 13.19 16.45 -0.47
CA LEU A 283 12.62 16.59 -1.82
C LEU A 283 13.66 17.14 -2.81
N GLU A 284 14.46 18.13 -2.42
CA GLU A 284 15.57 18.63 -3.24
C GLU A 284 16.55 17.50 -3.60
N TYR A 285 16.96 16.73 -2.61
CA TYR A 285 17.79 15.55 -2.85
C TYR A 285 17.11 14.53 -3.77
N LYS A 286 15.86 14.16 -3.48
CA LYS A 286 15.11 13.19 -4.28
C LYS A 286 14.94 13.64 -5.73
N ASN A 287 14.63 14.92 -5.95
CA ASN A 287 14.42 15.48 -7.26
C ASN A 287 15.72 15.66 -8.07
N SER A 288 16.88 15.59 -7.42
CA SER A 288 18.19 15.52 -8.11
C SER A 288 18.49 14.13 -8.68
N LEU A 289 17.75 13.09 -8.28
CA LEU A 289 17.91 11.74 -8.78
C LEU A 289 17.18 11.56 -10.13
N PRO A 290 17.66 10.65 -11.01
CA PRO A 290 16.99 10.38 -12.28
C PRO A 290 15.53 9.95 -12.10
N CYS A 291 14.64 10.43 -12.97
CA CYS A 291 13.23 10.06 -12.94
C CYS A 291 13.04 8.56 -13.23
N PRO A 292 12.29 7.81 -12.41
CA PRO A 292 12.05 6.39 -12.63
C PRO A 292 11.30 6.07 -13.94
N ASN A 293 10.59 7.05 -14.49
CA ASN A 293 9.78 6.90 -15.72
C ASN A 293 10.55 7.22 -17.02
N ASP A 294 11.80 7.63 -16.92
CA ASP A 294 12.66 7.94 -18.09
C ASP A 294 13.47 6.74 -18.58
N LYS A 295 13.10 5.51 -18.13
CA LYS A 295 13.73 4.26 -18.58
C LYS A 295 12.89 3.54 -19.62
#